data_f353bbfeb0c174835c7a6fd4231b4fa0
#
_entry.id   f353bbfeb0c174835c7a6fd4231b4fa0
#
_cell.length_a   1.000
_cell.length_b   1.000
_cell.length_c   1.000
_cell.angle_alpha   90.00
_cell.angle_beta   90.00
_cell.angle_gamma   90.00
#
_symmetry.space_group_name_H-M   'P 1'
#
loop_
_entity.id
_entity.type
_entity.pdbx_description
1 polymer ?
#
loop_
_entity_poly.entity_id
_entity_poly.type
_entity_poly.pdbx_seq_one_letter_code
_entity_poly.pdbx_strand_id
1 'polypeptide(L)'
;MSRPKVDGPLRPLIWTLGLNGFAQALVLGAASILLGLEAMGFGEEDKVGVLALLTTSGAVVSMVVQPFAGALSDRTRSRFGRRVPWILGGSVLSGLCLFGMGGATGLGQLVVLWMLFHLAFNFVPGLLHAMVPDRVPQPLLGTFAAVYGAASLAGGILGAVFASFLADYVFLAWTVLAGVLVLAAVLLTVFNREDPGLDDEPEPLTWKHFRSAYWVSPTRHPDFAWAFAGRFLMNLGYAMTTTYMLYILQDYVGLGESAVGAVPLVGAATLLGMTVTTVLSGPLSDRVGRRRVFVAVAGAIVAASTVVPLLSPTLPAIIVFVFCSGLGFGIYQAVDLAVVTEALPSREDSGAGMGLLNLAVAVPATIAPLAGSAVVHAFDTYAPIFLLTLVLSALSSLAVSRVKGVR
;
A
#
# COMPACT_ATOMS: atom_id res chain seq x y z
N MET A 1 -32.51 -15.49 -9.14
CA MET A 1 -31.16 -16.07 -9.16
C MET A 1 -30.68 -16.23 -7.70
N SER A 2 -30.53 -17.49 -7.25
CA SER A 2 -29.99 -17.75 -5.90
C SER A 2 -28.53 -17.29 -5.81
N ARG A 3 -28.20 -16.49 -4.79
CA ARG A 3 -26.78 -16.10 -4.56
C ARG A 3 -25.96 -17.38 -4.35
N PRO A 4 -24.82 -17.53 -5.05
CA PRO A 4 -23.93 -18.67 -4.83
C PRO A 4 -23.50 -18.67 -3.36
N LYS A 5 -23.61 -19.83 -2.71
CA LYS A 5 -23.23 -19.99 -1.30
C LYS A 5 -21.75 -20.34 -1.20
N VAL A 6 -21.09 -19.80 -0.20
CA VAL A 6 -19.71 -20.20 0.17
C VAL A 6 -19.84 -21.47 1.01
N ASP A 7 -19.68 -22.66 0.37
CA ASP A 7 -19.87 -23.95 1.02
C ASP A 7 -18.59 -24.81 0.92
N GLY A 8 -18.49 -25.80 1.81
CA GLY A 8 -17.41 -26.79 1.80
C GLY A 8 -16.00 -26.19 1.95
N PRO A 9 -15.05 -26.54 1.05
CA PRO A 9 -13.65 -26.13 1.14
C PRO A 9 -13.40 -24.63 0.97
N LEU A 10 -14.40 -23.87 0.49
CA LEU A 10 -14.28 -22.41 0.32
C LEU A 10 -14.46 -21.65 1.65
N ARG A 11 -15.13 -22.25 2.65
CA ARG A 11 -15.29 -21.60 3.96
C ARG A 11 -13.98 -21.37 4.69
N PRO A 12 -13.08 -22.38 4.87
CA PRO A 12 -11.78 -22.10 5.49
C PRO A 12 -10.94 -21.13 4.66
N LEU A 13 -11.02 -21.15 3.33
CA LEU A 13 -10.24 -20.27 2.48
C LEU A 13 -10.63 -18.80 2.67
N ILE A 14 -11.92 -18.46 2.72
CA ILE A 14 -12.37 -17.07 2.81
C ILE A 14 -11.95 -16.40 4.13
N TRP A 15 -12.11 -17.08 5.27
CA TRP A 15 -11.75 -16.48 6.55
C TRP A 15 -10.22 -16.45 6.77
N THR A 16 -9.47 -17.47 6.30
CA THR A 16 -8.00 -17.47 6.41
C THR A 16 -7.34 -16.45 5.49
N LEU A 17 -7.88 -16.22 4.28
CA LEU A 17 -7.46 -15.12 3.40
C LEU A 17 -7.75 -13.76 4.04
N GLY A 18 -8.95 -13.59 4.60
CA GLY A 18 -9.29 -12.37 5.34
C GLY A 18 -8.36 -12.13 6.53
N LEU A 19 -8.08 -13.17 7.32
CA LEU A 19 -7.15 -13.08 8.46
C LEU A 19 -5.73 -12.72 8.02
N ASN A 20 -5.23 -13.27 6.90
CA ASN A 20 -3.92 -12.89 6.36
C ASN A 20 -3.89 -11.45 5.86
N GLY A 21 -4.95 -11.01 5.15
CA GLY A 21 -5.08 -9.60 4.74
C GLY A 21 -5.09 -8.65 5.94
N PHE A 22 -5.83 -9.03 7.00
CA PHE A 22 -5.85 -8.31 8.27
C PHE A 22 -4.47 -8.25 8.92
N ALA A 23 -3.79 -9.39 9.07
CA ALA A 23 -2.49 -9.47 9.73
C ALA A 23 -1.41 -8.66 9.01
N GLN A 24 -1.37 -8.72 7.68
CA GLN A 24 -0.44 -7.94 6.87
C GLN A 24 -0.69 -6.44 7.01
N ALA A 25 -1.94 -6.02 6.89
CA ALA A 25 -2.30 -4.61 7.03
C ALA A 25 -2.10 -4.10 8.47
N LEU A 26 -2.33 -4.95 9.48
CA LEU A 26 -2.04 -4.65 10.89
C LEU A 26 -0.55 -4.31 11.08
N VAL A 27 0.34 -5.13 10.52
CA VAL A 27 1.80 -4.89 10.59
C VAL A 27 2.18 -3.58 9.91
N LEU A 28 1.67 -3.32 8.70
CA LEU A 28 1.99 -2.08 7.97
C LEU A 28 1.40 -0.84 8.66
N GLY A 29 0.18 -0.94 9.18
CA GLY A 29 -0.45 0.13 9.95
C GLY A 29 0.31 0.45 11.23
N ALA A 30 0.75 -0.57 11.96
CA ALA A 30 1.59 -0.39 13.15
C ALA A 30 2.97 0.17 12.80
N ALA A 31 3.58 -0.32 11.72
CA ALA A 31 4.91 0.13 11.28
C ALA A 31 4.93 1.63 10.95
N SER A 32 3.81 2.21 10.50
CA SER A 32 3.73 3.65 10.22
C SER A 32 3.98 4.53 11.46
N ILE A 33 3.77 4.00 12.66
CA ILE A 33 4.04 4.67 13.93
C ILE A 33 5.34 4.16 14.55
N LEU A 34 5.50 2.84 14.66
CA LEU A 34 6.65 2.23 15.33
C LEU A 34 7.98 2.62 14.69
N LEU A 35 8.06 2.71 13.35
CA LEU A 35 9.28 3.19 12.68
C LEU A 35 9.60 4.65 13.00
N GLY A 36 8.57 5.48 13.15
CA GLY A 36 8.77 6.86 13.59
C GLY A 36 9.32 6.92 15.01
N LEU A 37 8.80 6.10 15.93
CA LEU A 37 9.29 6.02 17.30
C LEU A 37 10.72 5.48 17.37
N GLU A 38 11.03 4.42 16.60
CA GLU A 38 12.41 3.90 16.48
C GLU A 38 13.36 4.97 15.93
N ALA A 39 12.95 5.73 14.91
CA ALA A 39 13.77 6.79 14.34
C ALA A 39 14.09 7.90 15.34
N MET A 40 13.14 8.25 16.22
CA MET A 40 13.37 9.23 17.31
C MET A 40 14.40 8.73 18.32
N GLY A 41 14.50 7.41 18.53
CA GLY A 41 15.52 6.82 19.41
C GLY A 41 16.96 7.06 18.96
N PHE A 42 17.20 7.44 17.70
CA PHE A 42 18.53 7.77 17.15
C PHE A 42 18.88 9.27 17.19
N GLY A 43 18.03 10.11 17.73
CA GLY A 43 18.23 11.55 17.92
C GLY A 43 17.13 12.39 17.24
N GLU A 44 16.70 13.43 17.95
CA GLU A 44 15.63 14.33 17.48
C GLU A 44 16.00 15.07 16.18
N GLU A 45 17.28 15.45 16.01
CA GLU A 45 17.76 16.17 14.82
C GLU A 45 17.75 15.28 13.57
N ASP A 46 18.01 13.99 13.72
CA ASP A 46 18.16 13.05 12.61
C ASP A 46 16.89 12.22 12.32
N LYS A 47 15.85 12.30 13.17
CA LYS A 47 14.63 11.45 13.07
C LYS A 47 13.99 11.41 11.69
N VAL A 48 13.95 12.55 11.00
CA VAL A 48 13.36 12.68 9.65
C VAL A 48 14.19 11.94 8.61
N GLY A 49 15.52 12.07 8.69
CA GLY A 49 16.46 11.37 7.82
C GLY A 49 16.46 9.86 8.06
N VAL A 50 16.44 9.45 9.32
CA VAL A 50 16.36 8.02 9.70
C VAL A 50 15.05 7.39 9.21
N LEU A 51 13.91 8.06 9.42
CA LEU A 51 12.64 7.56 8.92
C LEU A 51 12.64 7.46 7.38
N ALA A 52 13.19 8.47 6.68
CA ALA A 52 13.33 8.44 5.23
C ALA A 52 14.19 7.26 4.76
N LEU A 53 15.30 6.99 5.43
CA LEU A 53 16.20 5.86 5.14
C LEU A 53 15.48 4.52 5.31
N LEU A 54 14.78 4.32 6.43
CA LEU A 54 14.03 3.10 6.73
C LEU A 54 12.93 2.89 5.68
N THR A 55 12.06 3.87 5.48
CA THR A 55 10.92 3.73 4.57
C THR A 55 11.36 3.56 3.12
N THR A 56 12.37 4.30 2.66
CA THR A 56 12.91 4.17 1.31
C THR A 56 13.58 2.82 1.09
N SER A 57 14.42 2.36 2.03
CA SER A 57 15.10 1.07 1.91
C SER A 57 14.12 -0.09 1.78
N GLY A 58 13.04 -0.09 2.58
CA GLY A 58 11.96 -1.06 2.49
C GLY A 58 11.20 -0.99 1.16
N ALA A 59 10.89 0.22 0.68
CA ALA A 59 10.20 0.43 -0.59
C ALA A 59 11.03 -0.04 -1.80
N VAL A 60 12.34 0.22 -1.81
CA VAL A 60 13.27 -0.27 -2.86
C VAL A 60 13.26 -1.80 -2.90
N VAL A 61 13.39 -2.46 -1.74
CA VAL A 61 13.36 -3.93 -1.67
C VAL A 61 12.01 -4.45 -2.17
N SER A 62 10.90 -3.84 -1.75
CA SER A 62 9.55 -4.23 -2.20
C SER A 62 9.41 -4.15 -3.72
N MET A 63 9.88 -3.04 -4.31
CA MET A 63 9.81 -2.82 -5.76
C MET A 63 10.57 -3.89 -6.54
N VAL A 64 11.74 -4.31 -6.03
CA VAL A 64 12.57 -5.34 -6.67
C VAL A 64 11.96 -6.74 -6.50
N VAL A 65 11.45 -7.06 -5.32
CA VAL A 65 11.03 -8.43 -4.96
C VAL A 65 9.70 -8.83 -5.55
N GLN A 66 8.73 -7.92 -5.64
CA GLN A 66 7.37 -8.22 -6.08
C GLN A 66 7.29 -8.99 -7.42
N PRO A 67 8.00 -8.61 -8.49
CA PRO A 67 7.97 -9.34 -9.77
C PRO A 67 8.50 -10.76 -9.67
N PHE A 68 9.49 -10.99 -8.78
CA PHE A 68 10.11 -12.30 -8.63
C PHE A 68 9.30 -13.27 -7.78
N ALA A 69 8.50 -12.76 -6.83
CA ALA A 69 7.73 -13.57 -5.92
C ALA A 69 6.74 -14.50 -6.67
N GLY A 70 5.97 -13.96 -7.61
CA GLY A 70 5.05 -14.74 -8.45
C GLY A 70 5.79 -15.78 -9.29
N ALA A 71 6.80 -15.32 -10.04
CA ALA A 71 7.57 -16.18 -10.95
C ALA A 71 8.29 -17.35 -10.26
N LEU A 72 8.76 -17.13 -9.02
CA LEU A 72 9.44 -18.15 -8.24
C LEU A 72 8.45 -19.18 -7.66
N SER A 73 7.31 -18.70 -7.17
CA SER A 73 6.25 -19.54 -6.65
C SER A 73 5.63 -20.45 -7.73
N ASP A 74 5.38 -19.95 -8.92
CA ASP A 74 4.76 -20.73 -10.01
C ASP A 74 5.65 -21.90 -10.49
N ARG A 75 6.96 -21.85 -10.18
CA ARG A 75 7.94 -22.91 -10.49
C ARG A 75 8.19 -23.87 -9.35
N THR A 76 7.75 -23.54 -8.18
CA THR A 76 7.97 -24.38 -6.99
C THR A 76 7.11 -25.63 -7.07
N ARG A 77 7.74 -26.78 -6.91
CA ARG A 77 7.09 -28.09 -6.78
C ARG A 77 7.34 -28.60 -5.38
N SER A 78 6.28 -28.68 -4.58
CA SER A 78 6.35 -29.10 -3.19
C SER A 78 5.16 -29.97 -2.83
N ARG A 79 5.40 -30.94 -1.94
CA ARG A 79 4.33 -31.74 -1.34
C ARG A 79 3.27 -30.94 -0.57
N PHE A 80 3.56 -29.67 -0.29
CA PHE A 80 2.64 -28.75 0.39
C PHE A 80 1.92 -27.81 -0.59
N GLY A 81 2.11 -27.99 -1.94
CA GLY A 81 1.60 -27.11 -2.97
C GLY A 81 2.65 -26.11 -3.47
N ARG A 82 2.25 -25.27 -4.46
CA ARG A 82 3.18 -24.31 -5.10
C ARG A 82 3.44 -23.10 -4.21
N ARG A 83 2.41 -22.59 -3.52
CA ARG A 83 2.41 -21.28 -2.86
C ARG A 83 2.63 -21.36 -1.36
N VAL A 84 2.14 -22.42 -0.74
CA VAL A 84 2.20 -22.62 0.72
C VAL A 84 3.61 -22.46 1.30
N PRO A 85 4.69 -23.07 0.73
CA PRO A 85 6.04 -22.92 1.29
C PRO A 85 6.52 -21.47 1.32
N TRP A 86 6.18 -20.68 0.30
CA TRP A 86 6.56 -19.27 0.20
C TRP A 86 5.77 -18.38 1.15
N ILE A 87 4.45 -18.65 1.30
CA ILE A 87 3.59 -17.92 2.23
C ILE A 87 4.07 -18.18 3.66
N LEU A 88 4.27 -19.44 4.03
CA LEU A 88 4.71 -19.79 5.39
C LEU A 88 6.15 -19.32 5.64
N GLY A 89 7.07 -19.63 4.75
CA GLY A 89 8.48 -19.23 4.87
C GLY A 89 8.65 -17.71 4.89
N GLY A 90 7.95 -16.99 4.00
CA GLY A 90 7.94 -15.53 3.97
C GLY A 90 7.38 -14.93 5.26
N SER A 91 6.26 -15.47 5.78
CA SER A 91 5.68 -14.97 7.03
C SER A 91 6.54 -15.27 8.25
N VAL A 92 7.16 -16.45 8.33
CA VAL A 92 8.08 -16.82 9.43
C VAL A 92 9.31 -15.92 9.40
N LEU A 93 9.95 -15.76 8.25
CA LEU A 93 11.12 -14.90 8.11
C LEU A 93 10.77 -13.44 8.41
N SER A 94 9.63 -12.95 7.94
CA SER A 94 9.12 -11.62 8.29
C SER A 94 8.91 -11.48 9.79
N GLY A 95 8.31 -12.48 10.43
CA GLY A 95 8.11 -12.49 11.88
C GLY A 95 9.43 -12.46 12.67
N LEU A 96 10.43 -13.23 12.24
CA LEU A 96 11.77 -13.20 12.84
C LEU A 96 12.43 -11.82 12.68
N CYS A 97 12.28 -11.18 11.53
CA CYS A 97 12.79 -9.82 11.32
C CYS A 97 12.10 -8.80 12.24
N LEU A 98 10.76 -8.86 12.37
CA LEU A 98 10.01 -7.97 13.28
C LEU A 98 10.42 -8.18 14.74
N PHE A 99 10.57 -9.43 15.18
CA PHE A 99 11.09 -9.73 16.51
C PHE A 99 12.49 -9.16 16.74
N GLY A 100 13.38 -9.32 15.74
CA GLY A 100 14.73 -8.76 15.77
C GLY A 100 14.76 -7.24 15.81
N MET A 101 13.81 -6.57 15.12
CA MET A 101 13.70 -5.10 15.15
C MET A 101 13.40 -4.56 16.53
N GLY A 102 12.51 -5.20 17.28
CA GLY A 102 12.23 -4.81 18.66
C GLY A 102 13.45 -4.85 19.58
N GLY A 103 14.45 -5.71 19.28
CA GLY A 103 15.72 -5.80 20.01
C GLY A 103 16.88 -5.07 19.35
N ALA A 104 16.64 -4.27 18.31
CA ALA A 104 17.70 -3.58 17.58
C ALA A 104 18.35 -2.48 18.44
N THR A 105 19.67 -2.49 18.51
CA THR A 105 20.45 -1.52 19.31
C THR A 105 21.15 -0.47 18.47
N GLY A 106 21.10 -0.60 17.13
CA GLY A 106 21.77 0.30 16.20
C GLY A 106 21.03 0.47 14.89
N LEU A 107 21.16 1.65 14.28
CA LEU A 107 20.50 2.01 13.02
C LEU A 107 20.79 1.01 11.89
N GLY A 108 22.06 0.58 11.73
CA GLY A 108 22.41 -0.39 10.68
C GLY A 108 21.70 -1.73 10.84
N GLN A 109 21.54 -2.20 12.07
CA GLN A 109 20.79 -3.43 12.38
C GLN A 109 19.30 -3.26 12.03
N LEU A 110 18.69 -2.14 12.40
CA LEU A 110 17.30 -1.83 12.13
C LEU A 110 17.04 -1.75 10.60
N VAL A 111 17.89 -1.06 9.85
CA VAL A 111 17.81 -0.96 8.38
C VAL A 111 17.90 -2.34 7.73
N VAL A 112 18.87 -3.16 8.12
CA VAL A 112 19.04 -4.51 7.54
C VAL A 112 17.83 -5.39 7.85
N LEU A 113 17.35 -5.40 9.10
CA LEU A 113 16.18 -6.18 9.49
C LEU A 113 14.92 -5.71 8.76
N TRP A 114 14.75 -4.40 8.57
CA TRP A 114 13.64 -3.84 7.82
C TRP A 114 13.69 -4.20 6.33
N MET A 115 14.86 -4.17 5.71
CA MET A 115 15.06 -4.64 4.33
C MET A 115 14.76 -6.13 4.19
N LEU A 116 15.24 -6.97 5.11
CA LEU A 116 14.97 -8.42 5.13
C LEU A 116 13.49 -8.71 5.40
N PHE A 117 12.85 -7.93 6.26
CA PHE A 117 11.40 -7.98 6.46
C PHE A 117 10.68 -7.73 5.12
N HIS A 118 10.99 -6.64 4.41
CA HIS A 118 10.36 -6.34 3.13
C HIS A 118 10.66 -7.39 2.05
N LEU A 119 11.87 -7.95 2.04
CA LEU A 119 12.22 -9.07 1.17
C LEU A 119 11.26 -10.25 1.39
N ALA A 120 11.09 -10.69 2.63
CA ALA A 120 10.25 -11.83 2.97
C ALA A 120 8.74 -11.53 2.87
N PHE A 121 8.33 -10.36 3.37
CA PHE A 121 6.94 -9.93 3.44
C PHE A 121 6.29 -9.82 2.06
N ASN A 122 7.00 -9.26 1.08
CA ASN A 122 6.45 -9.04 -0.26
C ASN A 122 6.21 -10.32 -1.07
N PHE A 123 6.71 -11.46 -0.63
CA PHE A 123 6.31 -12.74 -1.22
C PHE A 123 4.85 -13.10 -0.90
N VAL A 124 4.33 -12.69 0.23
CA VAL A 124 3.05 -13.18 0.74
C VAL A 124 1.82 -12.58 0.04
N PRO A 125 1.66 -11.24 -0.09
CA PRO A 125 0.45 -10.63 -0.66
C PRO A 125 0.16 -11.08 -2.09
N GLY A 126 1.19 -11.11 -2.94
CA GLY A 126 1.05 -11.51 -4.34
C GLY A 126 0.54 -12.94 -4.48
N LEU A 127 1.03 -13.85 -3.64
CA LEU A 127 0.63 -15.25 -3.65
C LEU A 127 -0.79 -15.46 -3.10
N LEU A 128 -1.18 -14.71 -2.08
CA LEU A 128 -2.55 -14.73 -1.57
C LEU A 128 -3.55 -14.26 -2.63
N HIS A 129 -3.25 -13.16 -3.34
CA HIS A 129 -4.09 -12.68 -4.43
C HIS A 129 -4.16 -13.68 -5.59
N ALA A 130 -3.08 -14.38 -5.90
CA ALA A 130 -3.05 -15.38 -6.94
C ALA A 130 -3.80 -16.68 -6.57
N MET A 131 -3.93 -17.03 -5.28
CA MET A 131 -4.73 -18.17 -4.82
C MET A 131 -6.22 -18.00 -5.09
N VAL A 132 -6.74 -16.76 -5.10
CA VAL A 132 -8.17 -16.49 -5.26
C VAL A 132 -8.69 -16.95 -6.62
N PRO A 133 -8.16 -16.49 -7.77
CA PRO A 133 -8.65 -16.92 -9.08
C PRO A 133 -8.45 -18.42 -9.35
N ASP A 134 -7.44 -19.05 -8.73
CA ASP A 134 -7.17 -20.48 -8.93
C ASP A 134 -8.18 -21.41 -8.24
N ARG A 135 -8.76 -20.95 -7.12
CA ARG A 135 -9.59 -21.80 -6.25
C ARG A 135 -11.04 -21.35 -6.14
N VAL A 136 -11.33 -20.10 -6.47
CA VAL A 136 -12.63 -19.49 -6.24
C VAL A 136 -13.40 -19.38 -7.56
N PRO A 137 -14.62 -19.93 -7.65
CA PRO A 137 -15.48 -19.76 -8.83
C PRO A 137 -15.73 -18.27 -9.12
N GLN A 138 -15.79 -17.92 -10.42
CA GLN A 138 -15.99 -16.53 -10.87
C GLN A 138 -17.11 -15.76 -10.14
N PRO A 139 -18.31 -16.34 -9.86
CA PRO A 139 -19.38 -15.61 -9.16
C PRO A 139 -19.05 -15.22 -7.71
N LEU A 140 -18.04 -15.84 -7.08
CA LEU A 140 -17.63 -15.59 -5.69
C LEU A 140 -16.39 -14.72 -5.57
N LEU A 141 -15.68 -14.42 -6.66
CA LEU A 141 -14.45 -13.61 -6.64
C LEU A 141 -14.66 -12.25 -5.96
N GLY A 142 -15.79 -11.58 -6.26
CA GLY A 142 -16.15 -10.32 -5.62
C GLY A 142 -16.34 -10.44 -4.11
N THR A 143 -16.92 -11.54 -3.62
CA THR A 143 -17.11 -11.78 -2.18
C THR A 143 -15.77 -11.96 -1.48
N PHE A 144 -14.85 -12.74 -2.08
CA PHE A 144 -13.51 -12.96 -1.53
C PHE A 144 -12.69 -11.65 -1.52
N ALA A 145 -12.73 -10.88 -2.60
CA ALA A 145 -12.07 -9.57 -2.67
C ALA A 145 -12.62 -8.59 -1.63
N ALA A 146 -13.95 -8.57 -1.42
CA ALA A 146 -14.58 -7.71 -0.42
C ALA A 146 -14.17 -8.09 1.01
N VAL A 147 -14.14 -9.39 1.35
CA VAL A 147 -13.70 -9.86 2.68
C VAL A 147 -12.24 -9.53 2.91
N TYR A 148 -11.36 -9.82 1.94
CA TYR A 148 -9.94 -9.49 2.03
C TYR A 148 -9.72 -7.99 2.18
N GLY A 149 -10.38 -7.16 1.38
CA GLY A 149 -10.29 -5.70 1.42
C GLY A 149 -10.79 -5.12 2.75
N ALA A 150 -11.96 -5.56 3.22
CA ALA A 150 -12.51 -5.12 4.51
C ALA A 150 -11.62 -5.51 5.69
N ALA A 151 -11.09 -6.75 5.68
CA ALA A 151 -10.17 -7.23 6.69
C ALA A 151 -8.84 -6.43 6.67
N SER A 152 -8.31 -6.13 5.49
CA SER A 152 -7.11 -5.31 5.34
C SER A 152 -7.32 -3.87 5.82
N LEU A 153 -8.45 -3.24 5.51
CA LEU A 153 -8.78 -1.92 6.03
C LEU A 153 -8.85 -1.91 7.56
N ALA A 154 -9.56 -2.88 8.15
CA ALA A 154 -9.65 -3.02 9.59
C ALA A 154 -8.26 -3.26 10.22
N GLY A 155 -7.44 -4.11 9.60
CA GLY A 155 -6.07 -4.38 10.03
C GLY A 155 -5.21 -3.12 10.06
N GLY A 156 -5.23 -2.32 9.00
CA GLY A 156 -4.43 -1.08 8.92
C GLY A 156 -4.78 -0.07 10.03
N ILE A 157 -6.10 0.13 10.29
CA ILE A 157 -6.56 1.01 11.38
C ILE A 157 -6.14 0.45 12.74
N LEU A 158 -6.47 -0.81 12.99
CA LEU A 158 -6.19 -1.44 14.27
C LEU A 158 -4.69 -1.57 14.52
N GLY A 159 -3.87 -1.67 13.47
CA GLY A 159 -2.42 -1.64 13.57
C GLY A 159 -1.89 -0.31 14.09
N ALA A 160 -2.38 0.80 13.56
CA ALA A 160 -2.00 2.13 14.04
C ALA A 160 -2.49 2.36 15.49
N VAL A 161 -3.73 1.97 15.81
CA VAL A 161 -4.26 2.01 17.18
C VAL A 161 -3.41 1.16 18.13
N PHE A 162 -3.11 -0.08 17.74
CA PHE A 162 -2.29 -1.01 18.51
C PHE A 162 -0.89 -0.44 18.79
N ALA A 163 -0.24 0.13 17.77
CA ALA A 163 1.08 0.75 17.93
C ALA A 163 1.04 1.97 18.88
N SER A 164 -0.02 2.78 18.82
CA SER A 164 -0.19 3.92 19.73
C SER A 164 -0.36 3.49 21.19
N PHE A 165 -1.10 2.40 21.46
CA PHE A 165 -1.25 1.87 22.82
C PHE A 165 0.02 1.22 23.37
N LEU A 166 0.89 0.71 22.50
CA LEU A 166 2.14 0.05 22.87
C LEU A 166 3.37 0.88 22.53
N ALA A 167 3.23 2.20 22.38
CA ALA A 167 4.32 3.10 22.04
C ALA A 167 5.49 3.04 23.06
N ASP A 168 5.17 2.85 24.33
CA ASP A 168 6.16 2.70 25.42
C ASP A 168 6.77 1.29 25.48
N TYR A 169 6.24 0.33 24.74
CA TYR A 169 6.63 -1.09 24.74
C TYR A 169 6.93 -1.59 23.34
N VAL A 170 7.80 -0.89 22.61
CA VAL A 170 8.09 -1.13 21.18
C VAL A 170 8.52 -2.58 20.90
N PHE A 171 9.38 -3.16 21.77
CA PHE A 171 9.77 -4.57 21.66
C PHE A 171 8.57 -5.52 21.71
N LEU A 172 7.64 -5.29 22.65
CA LEU A 172 6.43 -6.11 22.77
C LEU A 172 5.53 -5.92 21.54
N ALA A 173 5.40 -4.68 21.05
CA ALA A 173 4.61 -4.38 19.87
C ALA A 173 5.11 -5.17 18.64
N TRP A 174 6.39 -5.13 18.34
CA TRP A 174 6.98 -5.90 17.24
C TRP A 174 6.83 -7.41 17.43
N THR A 175 6.99 -7.90 18.66
CA THR A 175 6.85 -9.34 18.98
C THR A 175 5.43 -9.84 18.76
N VAL A 176 4.42 -9.08 19.19
CA VAL A 176 3.00 -9.43 18.97
C VAL A 176 2.65 -9.43 17.51
N LEU A 177 3.09 -8.40 16.76
CA LEU A 177 2.89 -8.32 15.31
C LEU A 177 3.53 -9.50 14.58
N ALA A 178 4.73 -9.90 14.97
CA ALA A 178 5.40 -11.09 14.46
C ALA A 178 4.55 -12.35 14.68
N GLY A 179 4.05 -12.53 15.90
CA GLY A 179 3.20 -13.66 16.25
C GLY A 179 1.89 -13.72 15.46
N VAL A 180 1.21 -12.57 15.30
CA VAL A 180 -0.04 -12.46 14.53
C VAL A 180 0.19 -12.81 13.06
N LEU A 181 1.28 -12.31 12.45
CA LEU A 181 1.62 -12.57 11.06
C LEU A 181 1.89 -14.05 10.81
N VAL A 182 2.70 -14.67 11.66
CA VAL A 182 3.04 -16.10 11.55
C VAL A 182 1.81 -16.98 11.83
N LEU A 183 1.01 -16.64 12.83
CA LEU A 183 -0.21 -17.39 13.16
C LEU A 183 -1.20 -17.37 11.99
N ALA A 184 -1.41 -16.23 11.35
CA ALA A 184 -2.30 -16.10 10.19
C ALA A 184 -1.84 -17.01 9.03
N ALA A 185 -0.53 -17.05 8.75
CA ALA A 185 0.04 -17.91 7.71
C ALA A 185 -0.07 -19.40 8.08
N VAL A 186 0.18 -19.77 9.31
CA VAL A 186 0.02 -21.16 9.80
C VAL A 186 -1.43 -21.61 9.66
N LEU A 187 -2.40 -20.79 10.08
CA LEU A 187 -3.81 -21.12 9.95
C LEU A 187 -4.22 -21.29 8.47
N LEU A 188 -3.71 -20.42 7.57
CA LEU A 188 -3.96 -20.60 6.14
C LEU A 188 -3.45 -21.95 5.65
N THR A 189 -2.22 -22.32 6.00
CA THR A 189 -1.58 -23.56 5.52
C THR A 189 -2.21 -24.81 6.10
N VAL A 190 -2.64 -24.79 7.36
CA VAL A 190 -3.28 -25.92 8.04
C VAL A 190 -4.68 -26.19 7.46
N PHE A 191 -5.46 -25.14 7.26
CA PHE A 191 -6.85 -25.28 6.84
C PHE A 191 -7.05 -25.31 5.32
N ASN A 192 -6.02 -24.97 4.52
CA ASN A 192 -6.13 -24.92 3.06
C ASN A 192 -4.98 -25.69 2.40
N ARG A 193 -5.06 -26.99 2.38
CA ARG A 193 -4.10 -27.84 1.68
C ARG A 193 -4.16 -27.56 0.17
N GLU A 194 -3.03 -27.40 -0.44
CA GLU A 194 -2.85 -27.27 -1.89
C GLU A 194 -2.57 -28.64 -2.51
N ASP A 195 -3.10 -28.87 -3.72
CA ASP A 195 -2.65 -30.02 -4.49
C ASP A 195 -1.18 -29.87 -4.88
N PRO A 196 -0.38 -30.94 -4.82
CA PRO A 196 1.05 -30.85 -5.07
C PRO A 196 1.44 -30.31 -6.45
N GLY A 197 0.56 -30.42 -7.48
CA GLY A 197 0.79 -29.86 -8.82
C GLY A 197 2.11 -30.31 -9.43
N LEU A 198 2.47 -31.59 -9.25
CA LEU A 198 3.78 -32.12 -9.61
C LEU A 198 3.93 -32.38 -11.13
N ASP A 199 2.80 -32.44 -11.84
CA ASP A 199 2.74 -32.89 -13.25
C ASP A 199 2.80 -31.72 -14.26
N ASP A 200 2.69 -30.47 -13.82
CA ASP A 200 2.76 -29.29 -14.70
C ASP A 200 4.20 -28.91 -15.02
N GLU A 201 4.60 -28.82 -16.29
CA GLU A 201 5.89 -28.29 -16.71
C GLU A 201 5.92 -26.76 -16.57
N PRO A 202 6.91 -26.18 -15.87
CA PRO A 202 7.02 -24.72 -15.70
C PRO A 202 7.47 -24.05 -17.01
N GLU A 203 6.77 -22.99 -17.42
CA GLU A 203 7.19 -22.18 -18.57
C GLU A 203 8.56 -21.52 -18.34
N PRO A 204 9.46 -21.47 -19.36
CA PRO A 204 10.79 -20.89 -19.20
C PRO A 204 10.71 -19.37 -18.98
N LEU A 205 11.39 -18.87 -17.93
CA LEU A 205 11.57 -17.42 -17.70
C LEU A 205 12.47 -16.85 -18.79
N THR A 206 11.91 -16.03 -19.65
CA THR A 206 12.69 -15.34 -20.66
C THR A 206 12.84 -13.88 -20.22
N TRP A 207 14.09 -13.41 -20.07
CA TRP A 207 14.41 -12.01 -19.74
C TRP A 207 13.73 -11.01 -20.70
N LYS A 208 13.41 -11.47 -21.91
CA LYS A 208 12.66 -10.70 -22.91
C LYS A 208 11.25 -10.32 -22.43
N HIS A 209 10.56 -11.20 -21.69
CA HIS A 209 9.25 -10.92 -21.10
C HIS A 209 9.33 -9.82 -20.03
N PHE A 210 10.39 -9.82 -19.21
CA PHE A 210 10.59 -8.75 -18.23
C PHE A 210 10.85 -7.40 -18.90
N ARG A 211 11.69 -7.35 -19.93
CA ARG A 211 12.02 -6.08 -20.59
C ARG A 211 10.88 -5.47 -21.39
N SER A 212 10.05 -6.29 -22.05
CA SER A 212 8.87 -5.80 -22.76
C SER A 212 7.76 -5.31 -21.82
N ALA A 213 7.73 -5.83 -20.58
CA ALA A 213 6.74 -5.48 -19.56
C ALA A 213 6.92 -4.08 -18.95
N TYR A 214 8.07 -3.42 -19.11
CA TYR A 214 8.39 -2.17 -18.41
C TYR A 214 8.53 -0.95 -19.32
N TRP A 215 8.21 -1.05 -20.61
CA TRP A 215 8.37 0.07 -21.51
C TRP A 215 7.19 0.23 -22.48
N VAL A 216 6.42 1.29 -22.29
CA VAL A 216 5.42 1.78 -23.26
C VAL A 216 5.88 3.15 -23.78
N SER A 217 5.98 3.32 -25.11
CA SER A 217 6.45 4.56 -25.70
C SER A 217 5.44 5.71 -25.47
N PRO A 218 5.81 6.78 -24.74
CA PRO A 218 4.91 7.89 -24.47
C PRO A 218 4.43 8.63 -25.74
N THR A 219 5.27 8.63 -26.78
CA THR A 219 4.97 9.31 -28.06
C THR A 219 3.95 8.54 -28.90
N ARG A 220 3.95 7.21 -28.81
CA ARG A 220 2.99 6.34 -29.52
C ARG A 220 1.67 6.21 -28.78
N HIS A 221 1.69 6.30 -27.45
CA HIS A 221 0.53 6.11 -26.56
C HIS A 221 0.40 7.27 -25.56
N PRO A 222 0.08 8.50 -26.06
CA PRO A 222 0.06 9.69 -25.20
C PRO A 222 -0.99 9.64 -24.10
N ASP A 223 -2.14 9.01 -24.35
CA ASP A 223 -3.20 8.86 -23.34
C ASP A 223 -2.74 7.99 -22.16
N PHE A 224 -2.03 6.88 -22.43
CA PHE A 224 -1.43 6.07 -21.39
C PHE A 224 -0.35 6.84 -20.62
N ALA A 225 0.48 7.62 -21.31
CA ALA A 225 1.52 8.42 -20.65
C ALA A 225 0.93 9.48 -19.71
N TRP A 226 -0.17 10.15 -20.10
CA TRP A 226 -0.87 11.10 -19.24
C TRP A 226 -1.55 10.44 -18.06
N ALA A 227 -2.19 9.29 -18.27
CA ALA A 227 -2.80 8.50 -17.18
C ALA A 227 -1.75 7.99 -16.19
N PHE A 228 -0.62 7.46 -16.68
CA PHE A 228 0.51 7.06 -15.87
C PHE A 228 1.10 8.21 -15.06
N ALA A 229 1.33 9.37 -15.69
CA ALA A 229 1.84 10.56 -15.02
C ALA A 229 0.88 11.04 -13.92
N GLY A 230 -0.43 11.07 -14.21
CA GLY A 230 -1.44 11.40 -13.20
C GLY A 230 -1.41 10.47 -12.00
N ARG A 231 -1.33 9.16 -12.27
CA ARG A 231 -1.21 8.13 -11.23
C ARG A 231 0.05 8.30 -10.38
N PHE A 232 1.17 8.51 -11.03
CA PHE A 232 2.46 8.73 -10.37
C PHE A 232 2.43 9.95 -9.45
N LEU A 233 1.97 11.11 -9.96
CA LEU A 233 1.93 12.37 -9.23
C LEU A 233 0.98 12.31 -8.03
N MET A 234 -0.20 11.67 -8.19
CA MET A 234 -1.16 11.50 -7.11
C MET A 234 -0.59 10.66 -5.97
N ASN A 235 0.02 9.51 -6.30
CA ASN A 235 0.63 8.65 -5.31
C ASN A 235 1.83 9.32 -4.62
N LEU A 236 2.64 10.09 -5.35
CA LEU A 236 3.78 10.81 -4.78
C LEU A 236 3.33 11.85 -3.76
N GLY A 237 2.36 12.69 -4.10
CA GLY A 237 1.83 13.70 -3.18
C GLY A 237 1.21 13.08 -1.93
N TYR A 238 0.39 12.05 -2.10
CA TYR A 238 -0.23 11.35 -0.98
C TYR A 238 0.79 10.66 -0.07
N ALA A 239 1.79 9.98 -0.64
CA ALA A 239 2.82 9.30 0.12
C ALA A 239 3.69 10.27 0.95
N MET A 240 3.98 11.48 0.45
CA MET A 240 4.75 12.48 1.19
C MET A 240 4.07 12.89 2.50
N THR A 241 2.77 13.18 2.45
CA THR A 241 2.03 13.58 3.66
C THR A 241 1.82 12.43 4.64
N THR A 242 1.54 11.22 4.14
CA THR A 242 1.30 10.07 5.01
C THR A 242 2.55 9.57 5.71
N THR A 243 3.71 9.62 5.05
CA THR A 243 5.00 9.19 5.64
C THR A 243 5.37 10.02 6.87
N TYR A 244 5.15 11.32 6.81
CA TYR A 244 5.56 12.24 7.87
C TYR A 244 4.43 12.65 8.83
N MET A 245 3.27 11.97 8.76
CA MET A 245 2.09 12.40 9.53
C MET A 245 2.34 12.47 11.04
N LEU A 246 3.09 11.51 11.61
CA LEU A 246 3.44 11.55 13.03
C LEU A 246 4.23 12.82 13.37
N TYR A 247 5.25 13.14 12.59
CA TYR A 247 6.09 14.32 12.82
C TYR A 247 5.38 15.63 12.49
N ILE A 248 4.49 15.64 11.51
CA ILE A 248 3.59 16.77 11.25
C ILE A 248 2.73 17.05 12.49
N LEU A 249 2.19 16.03 13.14
CA LEU A 249 1.42 16.21 14.37
C LEU A 249 2.30 16.66 15.54
N GLN A 250 3.50 16.10 15.65
CA GLN A 250 4.45 16.41 16.73
C GLN A 250 4.97 17.85 16.65
N ASP A 251 5.58 18.18 15.51
CA ASP A 251 6.43 19.36 15.36
C ASP A 251 5.66 20.52 14.71
N TYR A 252 4.88 20.27 13.62
CA TYR A 252 4.19 21.32 12.89
C TYR A 252 2.88 21.76 13.57
N VAL A 253 2.12 20.81 14.13
CA VAL A 253 0.93 21.11 14.95
C VAL A 253 1.31 21.43 16.38
N GLY A 254 2.48 20.97 16.84
CA GLY A 254 3.00 21.24 18.19
C GLY A 254 2.39 20.37 19.28
N LEU A 255 1.93 19.15 18.95
CA LEU A 255 1.35 18.23 19.93
C LEU A 255 2.42 17.55 20.81
N GLY A 256 3.69 17.56 20.40
CA GLY A 256 4.77 16.89 21.12
C GLY A 256 4.47 15.40 21.33
N GLU A 257 4.66 14.90 22.54
CA GLU A 257 4.42 13.48 22.88
C GLU A 257 2.96 13.03 22.69
N SER A 258 1.98 13.95 22.78
CA SER A 258 0.56 13.60 22.57
C SER A 258 0.20 13.30 21.10
N ALA A 259 1.10 13.55 20.16
CA ALA A 259 0.91 13.29 18.74
C ALA A 259 0.61 11.80 18.46
N VAL A 260 1.28 10.88 19.17
CA VAL A 260 1.10 9.43 19.02
C VAL A 260 -0.36 9.04 19.28
N GLY A 261 -0.98 9.62 20.32
CA GLY A 261 -2.40 9.41 20.63
C GLY A 261 -3.37 10.01 19.60
N ALA A 262 -2.95 11.01 18.82
CA ALA A 262 -3.77 11.62 17.78
C ALA A 262 -3.74 10.86 16.45
N VAL A 263 -2.70 10.06 16.16
CA VAL A 263 -2.55 9.32 14.88
C VAL A 263 -3.73 8.40 14.56
N PRO A 264 -4.29 7.61 15.52
CA PRO A 264 -5.48 6.80 15.26
C PRO A 264 -6.70 7.61 14.82
N LEU A 265 -6.91 8.79 15.41
CA LEU A 265 -8.02 9.69 15.05
C LEU A 265 -7.85 10.21 13.62
N VAL A 266 -6.63 10.64 13.27
CA VAL A 266 -6.27 11.10 11.92
C VAL A 266 -6.44 9.96 10.90
N GLY A 267 -6.00 8.76 11.24
CA GLY A 267 -6.19 7.56 10.42
C GLY A 267 -7.66 7.21 10.21
N ALA A 268 -8.48 7.26 11.28
CA ALA A 268 -9.91 7.01 11.20
C ALA A 268 -10.63 8.04 10.32
N ALA A 269 -10.29 9.33 10.43
CA ALA A 269 -10.85 10.38 9.58
C ALA A 269 -10.50 10.16 8.10
N THR A 270 -9.23 9.79 7.78
CA THR A 270 -8.79 9.45 6.42
C THR A 270 -9.61 8.29 5.85
N LEU A 271 -9.75 7.22 6.63
CA LEU A 271 -10.45 6.01 6.21
C LEU A 271 -11.95 6.23 6.04
N LEU A 272 -12.57 7.03 6.90
CA LEU A 272 -13.98 7.39 6.75
C LEU A 272 -14.20 8.12 5.41
N GLY A 273 -13.39 9.14 5.12
CA GLY A 273 -13.44 9.84 3.84
C GLY A 273 -13.23 8.90 2.65
N MET A 274 -12.19 8.07 2.71
CA MET A 274 -11.84 7.12 1.65
C MET A 274 -12.93 6.07 1.42
N THR A 275 -13.47 5.47 2.49
CA THR A 275 -14.49 4.41 2.39
C THR A 275 -15.77 4.93 1.75
N VAL A 276 -16.25 6.09 2.22
CA VAL A 276 -17.48 6.71 1.69
C VAL A 276 -17.39 6.91 0.19
N THR A 277 -16.29 7.47 -0.29
CA THR A 277 -16.16 7.79 -1.71
C THR A 277 -15.78 6.59 -2.57
N THR A 278 -14.97 5.64 -2.07
CA THR A 278 -14.63 4.42 -2.82
C THR A 278 -15.90 3.60 -3.14
N VAL A 279 -16.80 3.45 -2.17
CA VAL A 279 -18.05 2.70 -2.36
C VAL A 279 -19.00 3.41 -3.35
N LEU A 280 -19.06 4.72 -3.30
CA LEU A 280 -20.02 5.51 -4.10
C LEU A 280 -19.49 5.81 -5.52
N SER A 281 -18.19 6.07 -5.67
CA SER A 281 -17.64 6.60 -6.90
C SER A 281 -17.54 5.58 -8.03
N GLY A 282 -17.29 4.30 -7.74
CA GLY A 282 -17.27 3.24 -8.75
C GLY A 282 -18.59 3.17 -9.55
N PRO A 283 -19.71 2.82 -8.90
CA PRO A 283 -21.00 2.77 -9.57
C PRO A 283 -21.46 4.10 -10.19
N LEU A 284 -21.11 5.23 -9.56
CA LEU A 284 -21.46 6.55 -10.07
C LEU A 284 -20.68 6.90 -11.34
N SER A 285 -19.37 6.62 -11.38
CA SER A 285 -18.54 6.84 -12.56
C SER A 285 -18.98 5.99 -13.75
N ASP A 286 -19.40 4.74 -13.49
CA ASP A 286 -19.92 3.85 -14.54
C ASP A 286 -21.26 4.35 -15.10
N ARG A 287 -22.15 4.89 -14.26
CA ARG A 287 -23.42 5.48 -14.70
C ARG A 287 -23.23 6.77 -15.50
N VAL A 288 -22.31 7.62 -15.08
CA VAL A 288 -22.03 8.92 -15.74
C VAL A 288 -21.21 8.72 -17.01
N GLY A 289 -20.42 7.64 -17.12
CA GLY A 289 -19.58 7.35 -18.28
C GLY A 289 -18.45 8.37 -18.51
N ARG A 290 -18.01 9.09 -17.47
CA ARG A 290 -16.96 10.12 -17.53
C ARG A 290 -15.87 9.88 -16.48
N ARG A 291 -15.24 8.72 -16.53
CA ARG A 291 -14.25 8.28 -15.54
C ARG A 291 -13.12 9.27 -15.31
N ARG A 292 -12.58 9.89 -16.38
CA ARG A 292 -11.52 10.90 -16.30
C ARG A 292 -11.88 12.10 -15.43
N VAL A 293 -13.15 12.52 -15.44
CA VAL A 293 -13.64 13.65 -14.64
C VAL A 293 -13.58 13.34 -13.17
N PHE A 294 -13.95 12.11 -12.79
CA PHE A 294 -13.86 11.67 -11.39
C PHE A 294 -12.43 11.68 -10.86
N VAL A 295 -11.46 11.20 -11.66
CA VAL A 295 -10.05 11.20 -11.26
C VAL A 295 -9.49 12.64 -11.21
N ALA A 296 -9.88 13.50 -12.14
CA ALA A 296 -9.49 14.92 -12.12
C ALA A 296 -10.06 15.64 -10.89
N VAL A 297 -11.34 15.40 -10.55
CA VAL A 297 -11.98 15.95 -9.35
C VAL A 297 -11.31 15.42 -8.08
N ALA A 298 -10.94 14.14 -8.06
CA ALA A 298 -10.20 13.55 -6.95
C ALA A 298 -8.89 14.31 -6.66
N GLY A 299 -8.09 14.56 -7.70
CA GLY A 299 -6.84 15.34 -7.57
C GLY A 299 -7.09 16.78 -7.11
N ALA A 300 -8.15 17.41 -7.62
CA ALA A 300 -8.53 18.77 -7.20
C ALA A 300 -8.97 18.83 -5.72
N ILE A 301 -9.72 17.83 -5.23
CA ILE A 301 -10.11 17.72 -3.82
C ILE A 301 -8.87 17.56 -2.93
N VAL A 302 -7.95 16.65 -3.29
CA VAL A 302 -6.71 16.48 -2.52
C VAL A 302 -5.90 17.76 -2.51
N ALA A 303 -5.71 18.41 -3.67
CA ALA A 303 -4.98 19.68 -3.76
C ALA A 303 -5.63 20.78 -2.89
N ALA A 304 -6.95 20.96 -2.98
CA ALA A 304 -7.66 21.97 -2.18
C ALA A 304 -7.58 21.68 -0.67
N SER A 305 -7.62 20.42 -0.26
CA SER A 305 -7.56 20.03 1.15
C SER A 305 -6.26 20.43 1.84
N THR A 306 -5.12 20.48 1.10
CA THR A 306 -3.81 20.86 1.66
C THR A 306 -3.72 22.32 2.07
N VAL A 307 -4.62 23.18 1.57
CA VAL A 307 -4.67 24.59 1.96
C VAL A 307 -5.04 24.76 3.44
N VAL A 308 -5.86 23.85 3.97
CA VAL A 308 -6.36 23.94 5.35
C VAL A 308 -5.22 23.95 6.39
N PRO A 309 -4.29 22.96 6.41
CA PRO A 309 -3.17 22.97 7.34
C PRO A 309 -2.13 24.07 7.06
N LEU A 310 -2.03 24.57 5.83
CA LEU A 310 -1.17 25.71 5.52
C LEU A 310 -1.67 27.02 6.14
N LEU A 311 -3.00 27.20 6.25
CA LEU A 311 -3.59 28.38 6.87
C LEU A 311 -3.64 28.28 8.39
N SER A 312 -3.78 27.05 8.93
CA SER A 312 -3.93 26.82 10.37
C SER A 312 -3.31 25.47 10.76
N PRO A 313 -2.09 25.45 11.33
CA PRO A 313 -1.42 24.24 11.76
C PRO A 313 -1.98 23.72 13.09
N THR A 314 -3.22 23.23 13.08
CA THR A 314 -3.92 22.72 14.25
C THR A 314 -4.47 21.32 14.02
N LEU A 315 -4.66 20.53 15.09
CA LEU A 315 -5.21 19.19 14.98
C LEU A 315 -6.59 19.16 14.25
N PRO A 316 -7.56 20.05 14.53
CA PRO A 316 -8.79 20.09 13.75
C PRO A 316 -8.56 20.34 12.25
N ALA A 317 -7.60 21.20 11.90
CA ALA A 317 -7.27 21.47 10.50
C ALA A 317 -6.65 20.23 9.81
N ILE A 318 -5.79 19.48 10.51
CA ILE A 318 -5.26 18.21 10.01
C ILE A 318 -6.41 17.19 9.83
N ILE A 319 -7.34 17.08 10.77
CA ILE A 319 -8.49 16.16 10.65
C ILE A 319 -9.33 16.51 9.42
N VAL A 320 -9.62 17.78 9.18
CA VAL A 320 -10.34 18.24 7.97
C VAL A 320 -9.54 17.90 6.71
N PHE A 321 -8.24 18.20 6.70
CA PHE A 321 -7.35 17.89 5.60
C PHE A 321 -7.36 16.39 5.25
N VAL A 322 -7.12 15.51 6.23
CA VAL A 322 -7.03 14.07 5.97
C VAL A 322 -8.37 13.45 5.60
N PHE A 323 -9.47 13.96 6.15
CA PHE A 323 -10.81 13.55 5.75
C PHE A 323 -11.11 13.93 4.29
N CYS A 324 -10.89 15.19 3.91
CA CYS A 324 -11.10 15.65 2.54
C CYS A 324 -10.11 14.99 1.55
N SER A 325 -8.85 14.84 1.94
CA SER A 325 -7.86 14.09 1.17
C SER A 325 -8.26 12.64 1.00
N GLY A 326 -8.79 12.01 2.06
CA GLY A 326 -9.39 10.67 2.02
C GLY A 326 -10.56 10.58 1.03
N LEU A 327 -11.48 11.57 1.02
CA LEU A 327 -12.56 11.64 0.02
C LEU A 327 -11.98 11.64 -1.40
N GLY A 328 -10.99 12.50 -1.68
CA GLY A 328 -10.33 12.58 -2.98
C GLY A 328 -9.63 11.26 -3.35
N PHE A 329 -8.83 10.71 -2.45
CA PHE A 329 -8.09 9.46 -2.71
C PHE A 329 -9.01 8.25 -2.85
N GLY A 330 -10.15 8.21 -2.17
CA GLY A 330 -11.17 7.18 -2.34
C GLY A 330 -11.84 7.20 -3.71
N ILE A 331 -12.17 8.39 -4.24
CA ILE A 331 -12.65 8.54 -5.63
C ILE A 331 -11.59 8.03 -6.60
N TYR A 332 -10.33 8.47 -6.39
CA TYR A 332 -9.18 8.05 -7.19
C TYR A 332 -9.03 6.54 -7.22
N GLN A 333 -8.96 5.88 -6.06
CA GLN A 333 -8.79 4.43 -5.94
C GLN A 333 -9.91 3.64 -6.63
N ALA A 334 -11.15 4.13 -6.61
CA ALA A 334 -12.29 3.46 -7.21
C ALA A 334 -12.27 3.49 -8.76
N VAL A 335 -11.69 4.53 -9.36
CA VAL A 335 -11.87 4.82 -10.79
C VAL A 335 -10.56 4.76 -11.59
N ASP A 336 -9.42 5.06 -10.95
CA ASP A 336 -8.12 5.21 -11.62
C ASP A 336 -7.69 3.93 -12.37
N LEU A 337 -7.84 2.76 -11.76
CA LEU A 337 -7.47 1.50 -12.41
C LEU A 337 -8.23 1.30 -13.74
N ALA A 338 -9.51 1.68 -13.78
CA ALA A 338 -10.30 1.58 -15.00
C ALA A 338 -9.81 2.59 -16.07
N VAL A 339 -9.50 3.83 -15.68
CA VAL A 339 -8.96 4.86 -16.60
C VAL A 339 -7.67 4.40 -17.23
N VAL A 340 -6.75 3.88 -16.41
CA VAL A 340 -5.42 3.47 -16.93
C VAL A 340 -5.51 2.18 -17.75
N THR A 341 -6.40 1.24 -17.37
CA THR A 341 -6.62 -0.01 -18.13
C THR A 341 -7.26 0.28 -19.51
N GLU A 342 -8.18 1.24 -19.61
CA GLU A 342 -8.77 1.67 -20.87
C GLU A 342 -7.75 2.41 -21.78
N ALA A 343 -6.75 3.06 -21.18
CA ALA A 343 -5.67 3.75 -21.91
C ALA A 343 -4.55 2.80 -22.38
N LEU A 344 -4.56 1.51 -22.02
CA LEU A 344 -3.56 0.53 -22.44
C LEU A 344 -3.64 0.26 -23.96
N PRO A 345 -2.48 0.12 -24.65
CA PRO A 345 -2.39 -0.01 -26.10
C PRO A 345 -3.04 -1.25 -26.70
N SER A 346 -3.01 -2.39 -25.99
CA SER A 346 -3.62 -3.65 -26.44
C SER A 346 -3.91 -4.59 -25.26
N ARG A 347 -4.88 -5.53 -25.44
CA ARG A 347 -5.17 -6.58 -24.46
C ARG A 347 -4.08 -7.65 -24.39
N GLU A 348 -3.27 -7.80 -25.45
CA GLU A 348 -2.16 -8.76 -25.50
C GLU A 348 -0.94 -8.25 -24.68
N ASP A 349 -0.78 -6.93 -24.54
CA ASP A 349 0.23 -6.31 -23.70
C ASP A 349 -0.23 -6.08 -22.24
N SER A 350 -1.35 -6.68 -21.83
CA SER A 350 -1.96 -6.45 -20.52
C SER A 350 -1.02 -6.78 -19.33
N GLY A 351 -0.19 -7.81 -19.47
CA GLY A 351 0.81 -8.16 -18.44
C GLY A 351 1.90 -7.09 -18.29
N ALA A 352 2.39 -6.57 -19.41
CA ALA A 352 3.35 -5.46 -19.45
C ALA A 352 2.76 -4.18 -18.86
N GLY A 353 1.52 -3.84 -19.26
CA GLY A 353 0.81 -2.69 -18.75
C GLY A 353 0.61 -2.73 -17.24
N MET A 354 0.24 -3.87 -16.67
CA MET A 354 0.06 -4.03 -15.22
C MET A 354 1.36 -3.88 -14.43
N GLY A 355 2.49 -4.38 -14.96
CA GLY A 355 3.82 -4.15 -14.38
C GLY A 355 4.16 -2.65 -14.32
N LEU A 356 3.94 -1.94 -15.41
CA LEU A 356 4.18 -0.50 -15.50
C LEU A 356 3.26 0.29 -14.56
N LEU A 357 1.99 -0.13 -14.41
CA LEU A 357 1.04 0.49 -13.47
C LEU A 357 1.48 0.36 -12.02
N ASN A 358 2.09 -0.76 -11.65
CA ASN A 358 2.64 -0.95 -10.32
C ASN A 358 3.84 -0.03 -10.06
N LEU A 359 4.65 0.29 -11.10
CA LEU A 359 5.72 1.28 -10.96
C LEU A 359 5.19 2.68 -10.64
N ALA A 360 4.02 3.07 -11.17
CA ALA A 360 3.40 4.35 -10.84
C ALA A 360 2.92 4.47 -9.39
N VAL A 361 2.98 3.39 -8.62
CA VAL A 361 2.72 3.36 -7.17
C VAL A 361 4.02 3.12 -6.39
N ALA A 362 4.82 2.14 -6.81
CA ALA A 362 6.02 1.72 -6.08
C ALA A 362 7.15 2.78 -6.13
N VAL A 363 7.36 3.41 -7.30
CA VAL A 363 8.40 4.45 -7.43
C VAL A 363 8.08 5.69 -6.59
N PRO A 364 6.85 6.25 -6.62
CA PRO A 364 6.44 7.30 -5.68
C PRO A 364 6.65 6.94 -4.21
N ALA A 365 6.24 5.75 -3.80
CA ALA A 365 6.42 5.29 -2.42
C ALA A 365 7.91 5.22 -1.99
N THR A 366 8.81 4.98 -2.95
CA THR A 366 10.26 4.98 -2.73
C THR A 366 10.84 6.40 -2.67
N ILE A 367 10.38 7.30 -3.53
CA ILE A 367 10.91 8.67 -3.66
C ILE A 367 10.33 9.60 -2.58
N ALA A 368 9.06 9.43 -2.21
CA ALA A 368 8.36 10.35 -1.30
C ALA A 368 9.08 10.57 0.04
N PRO A 369 9.59 9.51 0.73
CA PRO A 369 10.30 9.72 1.99
C PRO A 369 11.58 10.56 1.82
N LEU A 370 12.37 10.28 0.77
CA LEU A 370 13.60 11.04 0.49
C LEU A 370 13.31 12.49 0.11
N ALA A 371 12.33 12.70 -0.78
CA ALA A 371 11.94 14.04 -1.19
C ALA A 371 11.37 14.85 0.00
N GLY A 372 10.54 14.22 0.84
CA GLY A 372 10.01 14.84 2.04
C GLY A 372 11.10 15.20 3.05
N SER A 373 12.05 14.29 3.31
CA SER A 373 13.21 14.55 4.17
C SER A 373 14.04 15.73 3.66
N ALA A 374 14.39 15.73 2.36
CA ALA A 374 15.17 16.80 1.76
C ALA A 374 14.48 18.18 1.91
N VAL A 375 13.17 18.20 1.73
CA VAL A 375 12.37 19.43 1.83
C VAL A 375 12.28 19.90 3.29
N VAL A 376 12.04 19.01 4.25
CA VAL A 376 11.99 19.38 5.68
C VAL A 376 13.33 19.92 6.14
N HIS A 377 14.45 19.28 5.76
CA HIS A 377 15.78 19.78 6.11
C HIS A 377 16.14 21.12 5.45
N ALA A 378 15.65 21.35 4.21
CA ALA A 378 15.96 22.61 3.49
C ALA A 378 15.20 23.82 4.05
N PHE A 379 13.99 23.62 4.58
CA PHE A 379 13.10 24.69 5.02
C PHE A 379 12.85 24.72 6.53
N ASP A 380 13.35 23.74 7.26
CA ASP A 380 13.16 23.55 8.71
C ASP A 380 11.67 23.59 9.12
N THR A 381 10.80 23.10 8.26
CA THR A 381 9.34 23.03 8.48
C THR A 381 8.66 22.00 7.58
N TYR A 382 7.49 21.51 7.99
CA TYR A 382 6.68 20.58 7.20
C TYR A 382 5.69 21.27 6.24
N ALA A 383 5.53 22.60 6.28
CA ALA A 383 4.65 23.34 5.39
C ALA A 383 4.91 23.07 3.90
N PRO A 384 6.17 23.00 3.41
CA PRO A 384 6.44 22.69 2.01
C PRO A 384 5.96 21.32 1.54
N ILE A 385 5.81 20.32 2.45
CA ILE A 385 5.21 19.02 2.10
C ILE A 385 3.77 19.21 1.61
N PHE A 386 2.98 20.03 2.29
CA PHE A 386 1.62 20.36 1.87
C PHE A 386 1.58 21.12 0.55
N LEU A 387 2.52 22.07 0.34
CA LEU A 387 2.65 22.80 -0.93
C LEU A 387 3.00 21.86 -2.10
N LEU A 388 3.95 20.95 -1.89
CA LEU A 388 4.28 19.95 -2.90
C LEU A 388 3.11 19.01 -3.19
N THR A 389 2.41 18.56 -2.16
CA THR A 389 1.21 17.73 -2.32
C THR A 389 0.12 18.46 -3.09
N LEU A 390 -0.08 19.77 -2.83
CA LEU A 390 -0.98 20.61 -3.60
C LEU A 390 -0.59 20.63 -5.09
N VAL A 391 0.68 20.95 -5.37
CA VAL A 391 1.17 21.05 -6.76
C VAL A 391 1.08 19.70 -7.46
N LEU A 392 1.54 18.62 -6.83
CA LEU A 392 1.54 17.28 -7.41
C LEU A 392 0.11 16.78 -7.69
N SER A 393 -0.82 16.99 -6.75
CA SER A 393 -2.22 16.59 -6.93
C SER A 393 -2.95 17.45 -7.98
N ALA A 394 -2.66 18.73 -8.04
CA ALA A 394 -3.17 19.62 -9.10
C ALA A 394 -2.62 19.22 -10.48
N LEU A 395 -1.33 18.91 -10.58
CA LEU A 395 -0.71 18.41 -11.81
C LEU A 395 -1.27 17.03 -12.19
N SER A 396 -1.55 16.15 -11.22
CA SER A 396 -2.25 14.89 -11.46
C SER A 396 -3.62 15.12 -12.10
N SER A 397 -4.41 16.03 -11.54
CA SER A 397 -5.72 16.42 -12.08
C SER A 397 -5.61 16.93 -13.51
N LEU A 398 -4.63 17.79 -13.81
CA LEU A 398 -4.36 18.31 -15.14
C LEU A 398 -3.90 17.20 -16.10
N ALA A 399 -3.02 16.32 -15.68
CA ALA A 399 -2.53 15.22 -16.50
C ALA A 399 -3.67 14.30 -16.95
N VAL A 400 -4.53 13.88 -16.01
CA VAL A 400 -5.67 13.02 -16.32
C VAL A 400 -6.69 13.72 -17.22
N SER A 401 -6.87 15.04 -17.08
CA SER A 401 -7.76 15.81 -17.96
C SER A 401 -7.30 15.83 -19.45
N ARG A 402 -6.01 15.55 -19.71
CA ARG A 402 -5.44 15.46 -21.07
C ARG A 402 -5.67 14.11 -21.74
N VAL A 403 -6.10 13.08 -21.01
CA VAL A 403 -6.45 11.77 -21.56
C VAL A 403 -7.70 11.92 -22.44
N LYS A 404 -7.58 11.60 -23.72
CA LYS A 404 -8.67 11.82 -24.71
C LYS A 404 -9.46 10.54 -25.02
N GLY A 405 -8.80 9.39 -25.00
CA GLY A 405 -9.40 8.09 -25.39
C GLY A 405 -10.30 7.45 -24.35
N VAL A 406 -10.30 7.95 -23.09
CA VAL A 406 -11.14 7.45 -21.99
C VAL A 406 -12.31 8.42 -21.77
N ARG A 407 -13.52 7.90 -21.74
CA ARG A 407 -14.75 8.67 -21.48
C ARG A 407 -15.02 8.85 -19.99
#